data_d06dfdcd05a68fd5df7db351774c240e
#
_entry.id   d06dfdcd05a68fd5df7db351774c240e
#
_cell.length_a   1.000
_cell.length_b   1.000
_cell.length_c   1.000
_cell.angle_alpha   90.00
_cell.angle_beta   90.00
_cell.angle_gamma   90.00
#
_symmetry.space_group_name_H-M   'P 1'
#
loop_
_entity.id
_entity.type
_entity.pdbx_description
1 polymer ?
#
loop_
_entity_poly.entity_id
_entity_poly.type
_entity_poly.pdbx_seq_one_letter_code
_entity_poly.pdbx_strand_id
1 'polypeptide(L)'
;MATYEETKEALERAIKKWELIYANAGTDEGTDNCPLCELFNDDECTGCPVDYVTNEGCSGGPYLDWYWHHRYSHDSTKHPLVIKCAKCTEIALNMVNYLKSLRPKVDEMFYK
;
A
#
# COMPACT_ATOMS: atom_id res chain seq x y z
N MET A 1 -13.89 8.97 12.74
CA MET A 1 -12.51 9.33 12.33
C MET A 1 -11.50 8.37 12.94
N ALA A 2 -10.52 7.93 12.19
CA ALA A 2 -9.51 7.01 12.70
C ALA A 2 -8.60 7.69 13.71
N THR A 3 -8.23 6.96 14.75
CA THR A 3 -7.30 7.46 15.77
C THR A 3 -5.86 7.27 15.30
N TYR A 4 -4.93 7.92 16.00
CA TYR A 4 -3.50 7.73 15.77
C TYR A 4 -3.12 6.24 15.87
N GLU A 5 -3.59 5.56 16.93
CA GLU A 5 -3.28 4.15 17.15
C GLU A 5 -3.82 3.28 16.02
N GLU A 6 -5.05 3.52 15.59
CA GLU A 6 -5.67 2.78 14.49
C GLU A 6 -4.91 3.00 13.18
N THR A 7 -4.53 4.24 12.90
CA THR A 7 -3.79 4.59 11.68
C THR A 7 -2.41 3.94 11.68
N LYS A 8 -1.72 4.01 12.81
CA LYS A 8 -0.40 3.42 12.96
C LYS A 8 -0.44 1.91 12.79
N GLU A 9 -1.42 1.25 13.42
CA GLU A 9 -1.58 -0.19 13.29
C GLU A 9 -1.89 -0.59 11.84
N ALA A 10 -2.79 0.14 11.18
CA ALA A 10 -3.14 -0.14 9.79
C ALA A 10 -1.90 -0.01 8.88
N LEU A 11 -1.06 0.99 9.10
CA LEU A 11 0.17 1.16 8.34
C LEU A 11 1.13 -0.01 8.56
N GLU A 12 1.30 -0.44 9.82
CA GLU A 12 2.21 -1.57 10.11
C GLU A 12 1.69 -2.86 9.48
N ARG A 13 0.38 -3.08 9.47
CA ARG A 13 -0.23 -4.23 8.81
C ARG A 13 -0.04 -4.16 7.29
N ALA A 14 -0.13 -2.98 6.71
CA ALA A 14 0.12 -2.79 5.28
C ALA A 14 1.58 -3.09 4.92
N ILE A 15 2.52 -2.66 5.77
CA ILE A 15 3.94 -2.98 5.60
C ILE A 15 4.12 -4.51 5.63
N LYS A 16 3.49 -5.18 6.59
CA LYS A 16 3.57 -6.64 6.71
C LYS A 16 3.03 -7.34 5.47
N LYS A 17 1.90 -6.85 4.94
CA LYS A 17 1.32 -7.39 3.71
C LYS A 17 2.35 -7.36 2.58
N TRP A 18 3.01 -6.23 2.37
CA TRP A 18 3.94 -6.07 1.26
C TRP A 18 5.27 -6.79 1.50
N GLU A 19 5.68 -6.94 2.77
CA GLU A 19 6.83 -7.79 3.09
C GLU A 19 6.56 -9.24 2.71
N LEU A 20 5.34 -9.73 2.96
CA LEU A 20 4.95 -11.08 2.58
C LEU A 20 4.90 -11.25 1.05
N ILE A 21 4.38 -10.23 0.34
CA ILE A 21 4.37 -10.24 -1.13
C ILE A 21 5.81 -10.28 -1.65
N TYR A 22 6.69 -9.45 -1.10
CA TYR A 22 8.09 -9.40 -1.48
C TYR A 22 8.78 -10.75 -1.27
N ALA A 23 8.42 -11.45 -0.20
CA ALA A 23 8.96 -12.79 0.12
C ALA A 23 8.29 -13.91 -0.69
N ASN A 24 7.37 -13.56 -1.59
CA ASN A 24 6.58 -14.50 -2.40
C ASN A 24 5.70 -15.41 -1.53
N ALA A 25 5.27 -14.89 -0.40
CA ALA A 25 4.42 -15.60 0.57
C ALA A 25 3.08 -14.92 0.78
N GLY A 26 2.76 -13.89 -0.03
CA GLY A 26 1.51 -13.16 0.08
C GLY A 26 0.98 -12.75 -1.28
N THR A 27 -0.21 -12.18 -1.28
CA THR A 27 -0.89 -11.73 -2.50
C THR A 27 -1.45 -10.34 -2.32
N ASP A 28 -1.61 -9.62 -3.44
CA ASP A 28 -2.29 -8.33 -3.45
C ASP A 28 -3.69 -8.53 -3.99
N GLU A 29 -4.69 -8.26 -3.15
CA GLU A 29 -6.10 -8.32 -3.52
C GLU A 29 -6.72 -6.92 -3.60
N GLY A 30 -5.88 -5.91 -3.82
CA GLY A 30 -6.34 -4.53 -3.91
C GLY A 30 -6.93 -4.05 -2.59
N THR A 31 -8.13 -3.46 -2.66
CA THR A 31 -8.80 -2.97 -1.47
C THR A 31 -9.30 -4.09 -0.55
N ASP A 32 -9.43 -5.32 -1.07
CA ASP A 32 -9.97 -6.43 -0.29
C ASP A 32 -9.03 -6.90 0.81
N ASN A 33 -7.72 -6.67 0.69
CA ASN A 33 -6.78 -7.01 1.74
C ASN A 33 -5.80 -5.88 2.05
N CYS A 34 -6.22 -4.64 1.85
CA CYS A 34 -5.42 -3.48 2.20
C CYS A 34 -5.88 -2.92 3.54
N PRO A 35 -5.07 -3.05 4.62
CA PRO A 35 -5.47 -2.55 5.94
C PRO A 35 -5.77 -1.05 5.96
N LEU A 36 -5.05 -0.26 5.18
CA LEU A 36 -5.31 1.18 5.07
C LEU A 36 -6.64 1.44 4.37
N CYS A 37 -6.97 0.67 3.33
CA CYS A 37 -8.25 0.80 2.66
C CYS A 37 -9.40 0.38 3.57
N GLU A 38 -9.23 -0.65 4.38
CA GLU A 38 -10.25 -1.06 5.36
C GLU A 38 -10.60 0.09 6.30
N LEU A 39 -9.59 0.85 6.70
CA LEU A 39 -9.77 1.94 7.67
C LEU A 39 -10.29 3.24 7.02
N PHE A 40 -9.85 3.54 5.80
CA PHE A 40 -10.11 4.84 5.17
C PHE A 40 -10.96 4.81 3.90
N ASN A 41 -11.36 3.64 3.42
CA ASN A 41 -12.06 3.52 2.15
C ASN A 41 -13.40 4.27 2.14
N ASP A 42 -14.12 4.25 3.25
CA ASP A 42 -15.43 4.93 3.37
C ASP A 42 -15.29 6.45 3.28
N ASP A 43 -14.13 6.97 3.59
CA ASP A 43 -13.83 8.41 3.57
C ASP A 43 -13.05 8.80 2.31
N GLU A 44 -13.09 7.96 1.28
CA GLU A 44 -12.39 8.19 0.00
C GLU A 44 -10.89 8.46 0.21
N CYS A 45 -10.28 7.68 1.11
CA CYS A 45 -8.87 7.79 1.48
C CYS A 45 -8.53 9.01 2.31
N THR A 46 -9.50 9.83 2.69
CA THR A 46 -9.25 10.99 3.56
C THR A 46 -8.71 10.50 4.91
N GLY A 47 -7.55 10.99 5.30
CA GLY A 47 -6.88 10.58 6.54
C GLY A 47 -5.90 9.42 6.36
N CYS A 48 -5.88 8.78 5.19
CA CYS A 48 -4.89 7.74 4.90
C CYS A 48 -3.50 8.36 4.75
N PRO A 49 -2.45 7.78 5.37
CA PRO A 49 -1.09 8.33 5.24
C PRO A 49 -0.61 8.45 3.80
N VAL A 50 -1.01 7.54 2.91
CA VAL A 50 -0.64 7.62 1.50
C VAL A 50 -1.27 8.85 0.86
N ASP A 51 -2.56 9.09 1.13
CA ASP A 51 -3.25 10.26 0.60
C ASP A 51 -2.67 11.56 1.19
N TYR A 52 -2.28 11.53 2.45
CA TYR A 52 -1.65 12.68 3.11
C TYR A 52 -0.40 13.15 2.37
N VAL A 53 0.40 12.20 1.89
CA VAL A 53 1.66 12.49 1.20
C VAL A 53 1.44 12.82 -0.27
N THR A 54 0.59 12.04 -0.96
CA THR A 54 0.44 12.14 -2.41
C THR A 54 -0.71 13.02 -2.85
N ASN A 55 -1.72 13.18 -2.00
CA ASN A 55 -2.98 13.87 -2.30
C ASN A 55 -3.74 13.19 -3.46
N GLU A 56 -3.39 11.94 -3.77
CA GLU A 56 -3.99 11.17 -4.86
C GLU A 56 -4.28 9.72 -4.43
N GLY A 57 -4.26 9.46 -3.13
CA GLY A 57 -4.41 8.11 -2.61
C GLY A 57 -3.29 7.20 -3.12
N CYS A 58 -3.60 5.94 -3.34
CA CYS A 58 -2.60 4.97 -3.80
C CYS A 58 -2.09 5.25 -5.22
N SER A 59 -2.81 6.05 -6.00
CA SER A 59 -2.39 6.41 -7.35
C SER A 59 -1.13 7.27 -7.38
N GLY A 60 -0.82 7.94 -6.28
CA GLY A 60 0.37 8.78 -6.20
C GLY A 60 1.61 8.05 -5.70
N GLY A 61 1.52 6.77 -5.39
CA GLY A 61 2.63 5.99 -4.85
C GLY A 61 3.03 4.82 -5.74
N PRO A 62 3.95 3.96 -5.25
CA PRO A 62 4.46 2.83 -6.06
C PRO A 62 3.43 1.77 -6.40
N TYR A 63 2.24 1.79 -5.76
CA TYR A 63 1.19 0.83 -6.08
C TYR A 63 0.78 0.91 -7.56
N LEU A 64 0.80 2.10 -8.14
CA LEU A 64 0.45 2.28 -9.54
C LEU A 64 1.43 1.54 -10.45
N ASP A 65 2.72 1.55 -10.10
CA ASP A 65 3.74 0.80 -10.85
C ASP A 65 3.48 -0.70 -10.80
N TRP A 66 3.08 -1.22 -9.65
CA TRP A 66 2.73 -2.62 -9.45
C TRP A 66 1.55 -3.02 -10.34
N TYR A 67 0.50 -2.21 -10.32
CA TYR A 67 -0.71 -2.46 -11.11
C TYR A 67 -0.41 -2.45 -12.61
N TRP A 68 0.28 -1.39 -13.09
CA TRP A 68 0.57 -1.27 -14.53
C TRP A 68 1.57 -2.31 -15.01
N HIS A 69 2.54 -2.68 -14.18
CA HIS A 69 3.48 -3.74 -14.54
C HIS A 69 2.76 -5.07 -14.77
N HIS A 70 1.80 -5.40 -13.90
CA HIS A 70 1.03 -6.63 -14.07
C HIS A 70 0.15 -6.56 -15.30
N ARG A 71 -0.43 -5.41 -15.57
CA ARG A 71 -1.29 -5.23 -16.75
C ARG A 71 -0.51 -5.39 -18.07
N TYR A 72 0.63 -4.74 -18.18
CA TYR A 72 1.36 -4.68 -19.45
C TYR A 72 2.40 -5.77 -19.63
N SER A 73 2.99 -6.26 -18.57
CA SER A 73 4.03 -7.29 -18.66
C SER A 73 3.54 -8.70 -18.41
N HIS A 74 2.43 -8.84 -17.69
CA HIS A 74 1.87 -10.16 -17.33
C HIS A 74 0.45 -10.34 -17.82
N ASP A 75 -0.08 -9.36 -18.54
CA ASP A 75 -1.44 -9.36 -19.09
C ASP A 75 -2.49 -9.73 -18.04
N SER A 76 -2.33 -9.22 -16.84
CA SER A 76 -3.20 -9.50 -15.71
C SER A 76 -3.62 -8.22 -15.00
N THR A 77 -4.94 -8.05 -14.88
CA THR A 77 -5.51 -6.97 -14.07
C THR A 77 -6.39 -7.54 -12.96
N LYS A 78 -6.48 -8.86 -12.92
CA LYS A 78 -7.37 -9.55 -11.97
C LYS A 78 -6.61 -9.95 -10.72
N HIS A 79 -7.17 -9.61 -9.58
CA HIS A 79 -6.62 -10.01 -8.30
C HIS A 79 -6.89 -11.50 -8.03
N PRO A 80 -6.05 -12.19 -7.26
CA PRO A 80 -4.88 -11.62 -6.60
C PRO A 80 -3.69 -11.45 -7.54
N LEU A 81 -2.88 -10.41 -7.28
CA LEU A 81 -1.63 -10.17 -7.99
C LEU A 81 -0.47 -10.66 -7.12
N VAL A 82 0.50 -11.31 -7.76
CA VAL A 82 1.64 -11.93 -7.06
C VAL A 82 2.94 -11.62 -7.77
N ILE A 83 4.05 -11.93 -7.15
CA ILE A 83 5.37 -11.83 -7.78
C ILE A 83 5.44 -12.86 -8.92
N LYS A 84 5.76 -12.37 -10.12
CA LYS A 84 5.89 -13.20 -11.32
C LYS A 84 7.24 -13.06 -12.00
N CYS A 85 8.02 -12.06 -11.63
CA CYS A 85 9.33 -11.82 -12.23
C CYS A 85 10.17 -10.94 -11.30
N ALA A 86 11.44 -10.72 -11.67
CA ALA A 86 12.34 -9.88 -10.87
C ALA A 86 11.83 -8.45 -10.74
N LYS A 87 11.16 -7.93 -11.78
CA LYS A 87 10.59 -6.58 -11.72
C LYS A 87 9.47 -6.48 -10.69
N CYS A 88 8.62 -7.50 -10.59
CA CYS A 88 7.60 -7.55 -9.55
C CYS A 88 8.24 -7.48 -8.16
N THR A 89 9.32 -8.21 -7.95
CA THR A 89 10.06 -8.22 -6.68
C THR A 89 10.59 -6.82 -6.36
N GLU A 90 11.18 -6.14 -7.35
CA GLU A 90 11.70 -4.79 -7.19
C GLU A 90 10.60 -3.82 -6.78
N ILE A 91 9.45 -3.89 -7.46
CA ILE A 91 8.32 -3.00 -7.17
C ILE A 91 7.75 -3.28 -5.78
N ALA A 92 7.65 -4.56 -5.40
CA ALA A 92 7.17 -4.92 -4.06
C ALA A 92 8.10 -4.37 -2.97
N LEU A 93 9.42 -4.43 -3.19
CA LEU A 93 10.39 -3.84 -2.26
C LEU A 93 10.24 -2.33 -2.18
N ASN A 94 10.03 -1.68 -3.34
CA ASN A 94 9.78 -0.24 -3.37
C ASN A 94 8.53 0.11 -2.56
N MET A 95 7.49 -0.73 -2.64
CA MET A 95 6.28 -0.53 -1.87
C MET A 95 6.52 -0.67 -0.37
N VAL A 96 7.30 -1.67 0.04
CA VAL A 96 7.69 -1.85 1.45
C VAL A 96 8.42 -0.61 1.96
N ASN A 97 9.44 -0.17 1.23
CA ASN A 97 10.24 0.98 1.63
C ASN A 97 9.42 2.27 1.67
N TYR A 98 8.53 2.43 0.70
CA TYR A 98 7.64 3.58 0.65
C TYR A 98 6.73 3.63 1.89
N LEU A 99 6.08 2.52 2.22
CA LEU A 99 5.20 2.45 3.38
C LEU A 99 5.95 2.69 4.68
N LYS A 100 7.18 2.15 4.80
CA LYS A 100 8.01 2.42 5.99
C LYS A 100 8.33 3.90 6.12
N SER A 101 8.50 4.61 5.00
CA SER A 101 8.78 6.05 5.01
C SER A 101 7.59 6.87 5.52
N LEU A 102 6.41 6.27 5.56
CA LEU A 102 5.20 6.95 6.05
C LEU A 102 5.09 6.92 7.59
N ARG A 103 5.91 6.15 8.29
CA ARG A 103 5.86 6.10 9.75
C ARG A 103 5.98 7.48 10.40
N PRO A 104 7.01 8.29 10.06
CA PRO A 104 7.06 9.65 10.62
C PRO A 104 5.93 10.55 10.11
N LYS A 105 5.36 10.25 8.96
CA LYS A 105 4.24 11.04 8.43
C LYS A 105 2.96 10.83 9.24
N VAL A 106 2.75 9.63 9.77
CA VAL A 106 1.61 9.38 10.67
C VAL A 106 1.74 10.25 11.91
N ASP A 107 2.94 10.31 12.51
CA ASP A 107 3.18 11.18 13.66
C ASP A 107 2.91 12.63 13.31
N GLU A 108 3.37 13.09 12.15
CA GLU A 108 3.16 14.45 11.67
C GLU A 108 1.68 14.78 11.51
N MET A 109 0.89 13.83 10.99
CA MET A 109 -0.56 14.03 10.79
C MET A 109 -1.30 14.29 12.10
N PHE A 110 -0.87 13.68 13.19
CA PHE A 110 -1.60 13.73 14.46
C PHE A 110 -0.98 14.66 15.50
N TYR A 111 0.29 14.97 15.40
CA TYR A 111 1.01 15.77 16.39
C TYR A 111 1.67 17.02 15.81
N LYS A 112 1.22 17.41 14.67
CA LYS A 112 1.77 18.56 13.97
C LYS A 112 1.38 19.88 14.64
#